data_ccf8c032290ae80c4d04332b7a502d08
#
_entry.id   ccf8c032290ae80c4d04332b7a502d08
#
_cell.length_a   1.000
_cell.length_b   1.000
_cell.length_c   1.000
_cell.angle_alpha   90.00
_cell.angle_beta   90.00
_cell.angle_gamma   90.00
#
_symmetry.space_group_name_H-M   'P 1'
#
loop_
_entity.id
_entity.type
_entity.pdbx_description
1 polymer ?
#
loop_
_entity_poly.entity_id
_entity_poly.type
_entity_poly.pdbx_seq_one_letter_code
_entity_poly.pdbx_strand_id
1 'polypeptide(L)'
;IRDSQKLTETKVPVPRRVTFFCRSKKDGLKWIFHFNTWDDEVCEFEIFSEAHHKEVKGVIDSIDKYFTTEGPLKGGCFTPQWKWVTLESSDWTNLILPSEIKDSLDLNIVNFIKNLDLYEEHNLPTSRGVLLVGPPGTGKTLTMEVILNEFPDITRIYAPAETLSQPGAINECYELARRLSPTIVIIEDIDTLGQAESHQDRNIYVSQLHSSSNCVE
;
A
#
# COMPACT_ATOMS: atom_id res chain seq x y z
N ILE A 1 4.39 13.75 16.26
CA ILE A 1 3.24 12.87 16.56
C ILE A 1 2.07 13.46 15.79
N ARG A 2 1.84 13.01 14.56
CA ARG A 2 0.64 13.37 13.80
C ARG A 2 -0.44 12.38 14.17
N ASP A 3 -1.47 12.90 14.80
CA ASP A 3 -2.68 12.20 15.19
C ASP A 3 -3.40 11.70 13.91
N SER A 4 -3.06 10.49 13.45
CA SER A 4 -3.70 9.84 12.29
C SER A 4 -5.19 9.53 12.52
N GLN A 5 -5.66 9.66 13.75
CA GLN A 5 -7.07 9.47 14.13
C GLN A 5 -7.98 10.67 13.83
N LYS A 6 -7.48 11.77 13.27
CA LYS A 6 -8.28 12.97 12.96
C LYS A 6 -8.50 13.25 11.48
N LEU A 7 -8.29 12.31 10.61
CA LEU A 7 -8.86 12.34 9.27
C LEU A 7 -10.30 11.77 9.30
N THR A 8 -11.12 12.25 10.24
CA THR A 8 -12.56 12.22 10.05
C THR A 8 -12.83 12.87 8.70
N GLU A 9 -13.65 12.22 7.90
CA GLU A 9 -14.15 12.66 6.59
C GLU A 9 -14.67 14.10 6.63
N THR A 10 -13.80 15.06 6.79
CA THR A 10 -14.10 16.41 6.38
C THR A 10 -13.98 16.35 4.87
N LYS A 11 -15.08 16.13 4.17
CA LYS A 11 -15.18 16.32 2.73
C LYS A 11 -14.85 17.79 2.47
N VAL A 12 -13.57 18.09 2.44
CA VAL A 12 -13.10 19.36 1.90
C VAL A 12 -13.40 19.25 0.41
N PRO A 13 -14.25 20.13 -0.16
CA PRO A 13 -14.49 20.10 -1.59
C PRO A 13 -13.14 20.38 -2.27
N VAL A 14 -12.53 19.34 -2.83
CA VAL A 14 -11.33 19.48 -3.65
C VAL A 14 -11.80 20.19 -4.92
N PRO A 15 -11.27 21.39 -5.24
CA PRO A 15 -11.66 22.05 -6.46
C PRO A 15 -11.29 21.17 -7.64
N ARG A 16 -12.22 20.97 -8.57
CA ARG A 16 -12.04 20.13 -9.77
C ARG A 16 -10.86 20.57 -10.64
N ARG A 17 -10.43 21.81 -10.53
CA ARG A 17 -9.28 22.39 -11.23
C ARG A 17 -8.55 23.34 -10.31
N VAL A 18 -7.23 23.14 -10.15
CA VAL A 18 -6.36 24.01 -9.36
C VAL A 18 -5.10 24.29 -10.14
N THR A 19 -4.72 25.57 -10.20
CA THR A 19 -3.46 25.98 -10.81
C THR A 19 -2.62 26.70 -9.76
N PHE A 20 -1.42 26.22 -9.53
CA PHE A 20 -0.44 26.85 -8.65
C PHE A 20 0.65 27.51 -9.48
N PHE A 21 0.93 28.78 -9.19
CA PHE A 21 2.06 29.52 -9.74
C PHE A 21 3.15 29.57 -8.68
N CYS A 22 4.26 28.94 -8.95
CA CYS A 22 5.38 28.83 -8.01
C CYS A 22 6.65 29.46 -8.61
N ARG A 23 7.52 29.96 -7.74
CA ARG A 23 8.87 30.35 -8.11
C ARG A 23 9.86 29.63 -7.21
N SER A 24 10.82 28.96 -7.81
CA SER A 24 11.91 28.32 -7.09
C SER A 24 12.74 29.39 -6.35
N LYS A 25 12.99 29.15 -5.06
CA LYS A 25 13.85 30.04 -4.26
C LYS A 25 15.33 29.91 -4.60
N LYS A 26 15.72 28.77 -5.19
CA LYS A 26 17.13 28.43 -5.47
C LYS A 26 17.66 29.12 -6.74
N ASP A 27 16.89 29.10 -7.80
CA ASP A 27 17.30 29.51 -9.15
C ASP A 27 16.35 30.52 -9.79
N GLY A 28 15.24 30.84 -9.13
CA GLY A 28 14.26 31.83 -9.60
C GLY A 28 13.34 31.30 -10.71
N LEU A 29 13.46 30.04 -11.14
CA LEU A 29 12.64 29.46 -12.18
C LEU A 29 11.17 29.50 -11.83
N LYS A 30 10.34 29.74 -12.82
CA LYS A 30 8.89 29.75 -12.67
C LYS A 30 8.30 28.41 -13.06
N TRP A 31 7.33 27.98 -12.28
CA TRP A 31 6.64 26.71 -12.43
C TRP A 31 5.14 26.92 -12.34
N ILE A 32 4.40 26.24 -13.17
CA ILE A 32 2.94 26.16 -13.11
C ILE A 32 2.60 24.69 -12.91
N PHE A 33 1.88 24.39 -11.86
CA PHE A 33 1.34 23.08 -11.56
C PHE A 33 -0.16 23.16 -11.76
N HIS A 34 -0.68 22.37 -12.68
CA HIS A 34 -2.10 22.29 -12.97
C HIS A 34 -2.62 20.92 -12.62
N PHE A 35 -3.65 20.89 -11.76
CA PHE A 35 -4.36 19.70 -11.37
C PHE A 35 -5.77 19.78 -11.93
N ASN A 36 -6.19 18.69 -12.56
CA ASN A 36 -7.52 18.55 -13.12
C ASN A 36 -8.08 17.19 -12.65
N THR A 37 -9.17 17.22 -11.89
CA THR A 37 -9.85 16.02 -11.42
C THR A 37 -11.17 15.89 -12.20
N TRP A 38 -11.33 14.81 -12.95
CA TRP A 38 -12.58 14.45 -13.63
C TRP A 38 -13.11 13.21 -12.94
N ASP A 39 -14.28 13.32 -12.34
CA ASP A 39 -14.83 12.33 -11.44
C ASP A 39 -13.81 11.90 -10.36
N ASP A 40 -14.22 11.24 -9.33
CA ASP A 40 -13.37 10.94 -8.16
C ASP A 40 -12.19 9.98 -8.46
N GLU A 41 -11.99 9.56 -9.72
CA GLU A 41 -11.05 8.51 -10.09
C GLU A 41 -9.91 8.94 -11.02
N VAL A 42 -10.03 10.05 -11.75
CA VAL A 42 -9.00 10.48 -12.72
C VAL A 42 -8.42 11.82 -12.32
N CYS A 43 -7.10 11.84 -12.11
CA CYS A 43 -6.35 13.05 -11.83
C CYS A 43 -5.33 13.29 -12.93
N GLU A 44 -5.47 14.38 -13.67
CA GLU A 44 -4.46 14.86 -14.60
C GLU A 44 -3.57 15.88 -13.89
N PHE A 45 -2.27 15.68 -14.02
CA PHE A 45 -1.28 16.57 -13.44
C PHE A 45 -0.34 17.06 -14.52
N GLU A 46 -0.37 18.37 -14.76
CA GLU A 46 0.47 19.02 -15.75
C GLU A 46 1.48 19.95 -15.08
N ILE A 47 2.71 19.91 -15.57
CA ILE A 47 3.78 20.80 -15.13
C ILE A 47 4.26 21.63 -16.33
N PHE A 48 4.20 22.94 -16.20
CA PHE A 48 4.76 23.86 -17.17
C PHE A 48 5.90 24.64 -16.52
N SER A 49 7.02 24.77 -17.21
CA SER A 49 8.17 25.53 -16.71
C SER A 49 9.01 26.08 -17.87
N GLU A 50 9.73 27.16 -17.59
CA GLU A 50 10.82 27.65 -18.44
C GLU A 50 12.09 26.79 -18.32
N ALA A 51 12.10 25.82 -17.38
CA ALA A 51 13.22 24.93 -17.12
C ALA A 51 13.44 23.90 -18.25
N HIS A 52 14.67 23.40 -18.37
CA HIS A 52 14.95 22.31 -19.29
C HIS A 52 14.35 20.99 -18.79
N HIS A 53 14.18 20.03 -19.70
CA HIS A 53 13.58 18.72 -19.40
C HIS A 53 14.23 18.00 -18.20
N LYS A 54 15.54 18.18 -17.99
CA LYS A 54 16.27 17.58 -16.87
C LYS A 54 15.82 18.12 -15.51
N GLU A 55 15.60 19.43 -15.41
CA GLU A 55 15.12 20.06 -14.18
C GLU A 55 13.67 19.66 -13.89
N VAL A 56 12.83 19.59 -14.94
CA VAL A 56 11.43 19.14 -14.80
C VAL A 56 11.39 17.71 -14.28
N LYS A 57 12.21 16.81 -14.85
CA LYS A 57 12.34 15.45 -14.36
C LYS A 57 12.79 15.42 -12.89
N GLY A 58 13.77 16.23 -12.51
CA GLY A 58 14.24 16.31 -11.12
C GLY A 58 13.15 16.74 -10.12
N VAL A 59 12.22 17.61 -10.54
CA VAL A 59 11.05 17.96 -9.72
C VAL A 59 10.09 16.80 -9.59
N ILE A 60 9.79 16.10 -10.68
CA ILE A 60 8.93 14.91 -10.66
C ILE A 60 9.51 13.82 -9.75
N ASP A 61 10.80 13.52 -9.91
CA ASP A 61 11.50 12.52 -9.09
C ASP A 61 11.49 12.92 -7.60
N SER A 62 11.58 14.23 -7.30
CA SER A 62 11.52 14.74 -5.92
C SER A 62 10.12 14.61 -5.33
N ILE A 63 9.09 14.84 -6.11
CA ILE A 63 7.69 14.65 -5.71
C ILE A 63 7.44 13.15 -5.43
N ASP A 64 7.83 12.29 -6.35
CA ASP A 64 7.69 10.84 -6.19
C ASP A 64 8.43 10.33 -4.95
N LYS A 65 9.68 10.76 -4.77
CA LYS A 65 10.45 10.45 -3.57
C LYS A 65 9.74 10.92 -2.29
N TYR A 66 9.22 12.14 -2.26
CA TYR A 66 8.50 12.64 -1.09
C TYR A 66 7.30 11.75 -0.75
N PHE A 67 6.47 11.40 -1.74
CA PHE A 67 5.29 10.56 -1.52
C PHE A 67 5.66 9.17 -1.00
N THR A 68 6.77 8.60 -1.44
CA THR A 68 7.20 7.25 -1.05
C THR A 68 7.97 7.20 0.28
N THR A 69 8.62 8.32 0.70
CA THR A 69 9.47 8.32 1.91
C THR A 69 8.89 9.11 3.09
N GLU A 70 8.22 10.22 2.84
CA GLU A 70 7.79 11.18 3.87
C GLU A 70 6.32 11.61 3.72
N GLY A 71 5.73 11.31 2.56
CA GLY A 71 4.37 11.73 2.21
C GLY A 71 3.27 10.99 2.97
N PRO A 72 2.01 11.36 2.74
CA PRO A 72 0.86 10.83 3.48
C PRO A 72 0.62 9.33 3.29
N LEU A 73 1.20 8.72 2.24
CA LEU A 73 1.06 7.29 1.98
C LEU A 73 1.94 6.46 2.92
N LYS A 74 3.05 7.02 3.40
CA LYS A 74 3.96 6.33 4.32
C LYS A 74 3.28 6.18 5.69
N GLY A 75 3.21 4.94 6.19
CA GLY A 75 2.49 4.63 7.42
C GLY A 75 0.96 4.68 7.28
N GLY A 76 0.44 4.95 6.09
CA GLY A 76 -0.99 4.94 5.81
C GLY A 76 -1.59 3.54 5.70
N CYS A 77 -2.92 3.44 5.81
CA CYS A 77 -3.68 2.23 5.50
C CYS A 77 -4.69 2.55 4.39
N PHE A 78 -4.60 1.89 3.25
CA PHE A 78 -5.44 2.16 2.09
C PHE A 78 -5.55 0.94 1.17
N THR A 79 -6.55 0.97 0.28
CA THR A 79 -6.70 -0.06 -0.76
C THR A 79 -5.83 0.24 -1.98
N PRO A 80 -5.60 -0.74 -2.88
CA PRO A 80 -4.89 -0.50 -4.15
C PRO A 80 -5.53 0.61 -5.01
N GLN A 81 -6.82 0.89 -4.83
CA GLN A 81 -7.56 1.97 -5.50
C GLN A 81 -7.50 3.31 -4.73
N TRP A 82 -6.53 3.47 -3.82
CA TRP A 82 -6.28 4.70 -3.05
C TRP A 82 -7.41 5.12 -2.10
N LYS A 83 -8.30 4.20 -1.72
CA LYS A 83 -9.31 4.47 -0.69
C LYS A 83 -8.70 4.25 0.69
N TRP A 84 -8.76 5.25 1.54
CA TRP A 84 -8.30 5.14 2.93
C TRP A 84 -9.15 4.13 3.70
N VAL A 85 -8.46 3.27 4.45
CA VAL A 85 -9.07 2.26 5.30
C VAL A 85 -8.96 2.69 6.75
N THR A 86 -10.09 2.82 7.43
CA THR A 86 -10.13 3.02 8.87
C THR A 86 -10.17 1.66 9.53
N LEU A 87 -9.13 1.32 10.29
CA LEU A 87 -9.08 0.07 11.04
C LEU A 87 -9.84 0.24 12.36
N GLU A 88 -10.62 -0.76 12.73
CA GLU A 88 -11.18 -0.84 14.08
C GLU A 88 -10.04 -1.07 15.09
N SER A 89 -10.22 -0.54 16.30
CA SER A 89 -9.22 -0.71 17.37
C SER A 89 -9.25 -2.15 17.88
N SER A 90 -8.45 -2.99 17.32
CA SER A 90 -8.27 -4.39 17.69
C SER A 90 -6.84 -4.64 18.13
N ASP A 91 -6.65 -5.44 19.17
CA ASP A 91 -5.35 -5.84 19.69
C ASP A 91 -5.30 -7.35 19.96
N TRP A 92 -4.14 -7.84 20.37
CA TRP A 92 -3.91 -9.26 20.66
C TRP A 92 -4.78 -9.80 21.81
N THR A 93 -5.36 -8.96 22.67
CA THR A 93 -6.25 -9.38 23.76
C THR A 93 -7.65 -9.73 23.24
N ASN A 94 -8.06 -9.13 22.13
CA ASN A 94 -9.32 -9.43 21.45
C ASN A 94 -9.26 -10.75 20.67
N LEU A 95 -8.05 -11.26 20.40
CA LEU A 95 -7.82 -12.41 19.53
C LEU A 95 -7.68 -13.70 20.36
N ILE A 96 -8.73 -14.52 20.33
CA ILE A 96 -8.76 -15.83 21.02
C ILE A 96 -8.31 -16.91 20.03
N LEU A 97 -7.04 -17.30 20.09
CA LEU A 97 -6.44 -18.35 19.29
C LEU A 97 -5.68 -19.35 20.18
N PRO A 98 -5.50 -20.60 19.75
CA PRO A 98 -4.55 -21.54 20.37
C PRO A 98 -3.16 -20.93 20.48
N SER A 99 -2.45 -21.21 21.58
CA SER A 99 -1.09 -20.66 21.81
C SER A 99 -0.13 -20.94 20.66
N GLU A 100 -0.16 -22.14 20.12
CA GLU A 100 0.70 -22.55 18.99
C GLU A 100 0.49 -21.66 17.75
N ILE A 101 -0.75 -21.24 17.48
CA ILE A 101 -1.05 -20.33 16.36
C ILE A 101 -0.54 -18.93 16.70
N LYS A 102 -0.75 -18.44 17.92
CA LYS A 102 -0.23 -17.14 18.36
C LYS A 102 1.29 -17.09 18.25
N ASP A 103 1.98 -18.11 18.74
CA ASP A 103 3.45 -18.23 18.67
C ASP A 103 3.93 -18.26 17.21
N SER A 104 3.20 -18.96 16.34
CA SER A 104 3.50 -18.98 14.90
C SER A 104 3.32 -17.62 14.23
N LEU A 105 2.27 -16.88 14.57
CA LEU A 105 2.03 -15.52 14.06
C LEU A 105 3.10 -14.56 14.58
N ASP A 106 3.43 -14.64 15.86
CA ASP A 106 4.48 -13.81 16.47
C ASP A 106 5.83 -14.06 15.79
N LEU A 107 6.22 -15.32 15.62
CA LEU A 107 7.49 -15.68 15.00
C LEU A 107 7.55 -15.27 13.52
N ASN A 108 6.49 -15.56 12.75
CA ASN A 108 6.53 -15.41 11.31
C ASN A 108 6.15 -14.02 10.80
N ILE A 109 5.45 -13.21 11.61
CA ILE A 109 5.01 -11.89 11.21
C ILE A 109 5.62 -10.84 12.14
N VAL A 110 5.29 -10.85 13.44
CA VAL A 110 5.65 -9.77 14.35
C VAL A 110 7.16 -9.66 14.51
N ASN A 111 7.81 -10.77 14.87
CA ASN A 111 9.26 -10.80 15.04
C ASN A 111 10.02 -10.62 13.73
N PHE A 112 9.48 -11.12 12.62
CA PHE A 112 10.05 -10.88 11.31
C PHE A 112 10.07 -9.38 10.96
N ILE A 113 8.94 -8.70 11.13
CA ILE A 113 8.82 -7.27 10.83
C ILE A 113 9.71 -6.44 11.79
N LYS A 114 9.73 -6.77 13.07
CA LYS A 114 10.54 -6.06 14.07
C LYS A 114 12.05 -6.21 13.85
N ASN A 115 12.48 -7.22 13.12
CA ASN A 115 13.90 -7.52 12.88
C ASN A 115 14.29 -7.37 11.39
N LEU A 116 13.54 -6.65 10.58
CA LEU A 116 13.86 -6.45 9.15
C LEU A 116 15.28 -5.94 8.93
N ASP A 117 15.75 -5.00 9.76
CA ASP A 117 17.11 -4.46 9.67
C ASP A 117 18.17 -5.55 9.83
N LEU A 118 17.98 -6.52 10.73
CA LEU A 118 18.89 -7.66 10.90
C LEU A 118 18.88 -8.59 9.68
N TYR A 119 17.71 -8.78 9.05
CA TYR A 119 17.62 -9.57 7.83
C TYR A 119 18.40 -8.88 6.70
N GLU A 120 18.31 -7.56 6.59
CA GLU A 120 19.01 -6.77 5.58
C GLU A 120 20.54 -6.78 5.82
N GLU A 121 20.98 -6.58 7.07
CA GLU A 121 22.40 -6.64 7.46
C GLU A 121 23.05 -7.99 7.12
N HIS A 122 22.27 -9.08 7.22
CA HIS A 122 22.76 -10.42 6.93
C HIS A 122 22.48 -10.88 5.49
N ASN A 123 22.02 -10.00 4.61
CA ASN A 123 21.64 -10.32 3.24
C ASN A 123 20.61 -11.47 3.16
N LEU A 124 19.68 -11.53 4.11
CA LEU A 124 18.57 -12.47 4.11
C LEU A 124 17.35 -11.84 3.43
N PRO A 125 16.44 -12.67 2.89
CA PRO A 125 15.21 -12.15 2.27
C PRO A 125 14.40 -11.30 3.26
N THR A 126 14.06 -10.07 2.86
CA THR A 126 13.27 -9.10 3.63
C THR A 126 11.78 -9.15 3.26
N SER A 127 11.38 -10.13 2.47
CA SER A 127 9.97 -10.37 2.14
C SER A 127 9.52 -11.74 2.65
N ARG A 128 8.26 -11.82 3.09
CA ARG A 128 7.66 -13.05 3.61
C ARG A 128 6.17 -13.08 3.30
N GLY A 129 5.68 -14.20 2.79
CA GLY A 129 4.26 -14.49 2.64
C GLY A 129 3.77 -15.40 3.77
N VAL A 130 2.61 -15.08 4.34
CA VAL A 130 1.90 -15.91 5.32
C VAL A 130 0.48 -16.16 4.83
N LEU A 131 0.07 -17.41 4.79
CA LEU A 131 -1.26 -17.82 4.38
C LEU A 131 -2.07 -18.28 5.59
N LEU A 132 -3.19 -17.58 5.85
CA LEU A 132 -4.14 -17.95 6.91
C LEU A 132 -5.23 -18.85 6.30
N VAL A 133 -5.27 -20.11 6.69
CA VAL A 133 -6.24 -21.10 6.20
C VAL A 133 -7.17 -21.55 7.34
N GLY A 134 -8.46 -21.59 7.06
CA GLY A 134 -9.45 -22.08 8.02
C GLY A 134 -10.89 -21.77 7.60
N PRO A 135 -11.88 -22.42 8.25
CA PRO A 135 -13.30 -22.18 7.98
C PRO A 135 -13.71 -20.72 8.23
N PRO A 136 -14.85 -20.28 7.71
CA PRO A 136 -15.43 -18.98 8.09
C PRO A 136 -15.62 -18.87 9.60
N GLY A 137 -15.46 -17.66 10.15
CA GLY A 137 -15.68 -17.39 11.59
C GLY A 137 -14.55 -17.83 12.52
N THR A 138 -13.38 -18.27 12.01
CA THR A 138 -12.23 -18.68 12.84
C THR A 138 -11.28 -17.53 13.21
N GLY A 139 -11.66 -16.29 12.94
CA GLY A 139 -10.89 -15.11 13.34
C GLY A 139 -9.79 -14.68 12.37
N LYS A 140 -9.78 -15.16 11.11
CA LYS A 140 -8.77 -14.76 10.12
C LYS A 140 -8.74 -13.26 9.88
N THR A 141 -9.88 -12.64 9.59
CA THR A 141 -10.00 -11.18 9.38
C THR A 141 -9.57 -10.41 10.63
N LEU A 142 -10.04 -10.82 11.82
CA LEU A 142 -9.61 -10.19 13.07
C LEU A 142 -8.10 -10.31 13.30
N THR A 143 -7.50 -11.45 12.94
CA THR A 143 -6.03 -11.63 13.01
C THR A 143 -5.31 -10.62 12.10
N MET A 144 -5.80 -10.42 10.88
CA MET A 144 -5.24 -9.45 9.95
C MET A 144 -5.38 -8.01 10.46
N GLU A 145 -6.53 -7.64 11.02
CA GLU A 145 -6.74 -6.32 11.63
C GLU A 145 -5.79 -6.08 12.82
N VAL A 146 -5.61 -7.06 13.71
CA VAL A 146 -4.67 -6.98 14.83
C VAL A 146 -3.25 -6.77 14.33
N ILE A 147 -2.83 -7.49 13.30
CA ILE A 147 -1.50 -7.32 12.69
C ILE A 147 -1.34 -5.91 12.11
N LEU A 148 -2.35 -5.41 11.39
CA LEU A 148 -2.29 -4.06 10.82
C LEU A 148 -2.22 -2.98 11.91
N ASN A 149 -2.90 -3.19 13.04
CA ASN A 149 -2.88 -2.25 14.17
C ASN A 149 -1.54 -2.29 14.95
N GLU A 150 -0.84 -3.44 14.97
CA GLU A 150 0.46 -3.59 15.64
C GLU A 150 1.54 -2.69 15.00
N PHE A 151 1.42 -2.39 13.69
CA PHE A 151 2.43 -1.67 12.92
C PHE A 151 1.90 -0.37 12.30
N PRO A 152 1.50 0.63 13.10
CA PRO A 152 0.90 1.87 12.60
C PRO A 152 1.86 2.72 11.74
N ASP A 153 3.17 2.58 11.94
CA ASP A 153 4.19 3.34 11.24
C ASP A 153 4.61 2.71 9.90
N ILE A 154 4.18 1.46 9.65
CA ILE A 154 4.42 0.76 8.38
C ILE A 154 3.25 1.01 7.44
N THR A 155 3.55 1.20 6.16
CA THR A 155 2.51 1.31 5.13
C THR A 155 1.72 0.01 5.04
N ARG A 156 0.39 0.11 4.97
CA ARG A 156 -0.53 -1.02 4.97
C ARG A 156 -1.45 -0.93 3.77
N ILE A 157 -1.43 -1.96 2.95
CA ILE A 157 -2.31 -2.10 1.79
C ILE A 157 -3.31 -3.21 2.07
N TYR A 158 -4.57 -2.83 2.17
CA TYR A 158 -5.67 -3.77 2.36
C TYR A 158 -6.34 -4.02 1.02
N ALA A 159 -6.20 -5.23 0.50
CA ALA A 159 -6.62 -5.61 -0.84
C ALA A 159 -7.65 -6.77 -0.77
N PRO A 160 -8.96 -6.49 -0.65
CA PRO A 160 -9.98 -7.49 -0.88
C PRO A 160 -9.83 -8.11 -2.28
N ALA A 161 -10.09 -9.41 -2.43
CA ALA A 161 -9.92 -10.11 -3.71
C ALA A 161 -10.62 -9.42 -4.89
N GLU A 162 -11.79 -8.83 -4.64
CA GLU A 162 -12.56 -8.08 -5.64
C GLU A 162 -11.75 -6.93 -6.25
N THR A 163 -10.91 -6.28 -5.46
CA THR A 163 -10.07 -5.16 -5.90
C THR A 163 -8.90 -5.61 -6.77
N LEU A 164 -8.57 -6.89 -6.72
CA LEU A 164 -7.49 -7.51 -7.47
C LEU A 164 -8.00 -8.36 -8.66
N SER A 165 -9.29 -8.33 -8.95
CA SER A 165 -9.92 -9.14 -10.00
C SER A 165 -9.58 -8.69 -11.42
N GLN A 166 -9.10 -7.48 -11.61
CA GLN A 166 -8.67 -7.00 -12.92
C GLN A 166 -7.31 -7.57 -13.32
N PRO A 167 -7.11 -7.90 -14.61
CA PRO A 167 -5.81 -8.32 -15.10
C PRO A 167 -4.71 -7.29 -14.78
N GLY A 168 -3.63 -7.73 -14.16
CA GLY A 168 -2.51 -6.87 -13.76
C GLY A 168 -2.63 -6.21 -12.39
N ALA A 169 -3.82 -6.14 -11.78
CA ALA A 169 -4.03 -5.46 -10.49
C ALA A 169 -3.16 -6.03 -9.35
N ILE A 170 -2.89 -7.32 -9.36
CA ILE A 170 -2.00 -7.96 -8.39
C ILE A 170 -0.58 -7.39 -8.54
N ASN A 171 -0.07 -7.33 -9.77
CA ASN A 171 1.27 -6.79 -10.03
C ASN A 171 1.37 -5.31 -9.64
N GLU A 172 0.36 -4.52 -9.98
CA GLU A 172 0.28 -3.10 -9.60
C GLU A 172 0.28 -2.93 -8.08
N CYS A 173 -0.46 -3.77 -7.36
CA CYS A 173 -0.49 -3.78 -5.90
C CYS A 173 0.91 -4.08 -5.31
N TYR A 174 1.62 -5.06 -5.83
CA TYR A 174 2.97 -5.39 -5.36
C TYR A 174 4.02 -4.34 -5.78
N GLU A 175 3.92 -3.74 -6.96
CA GLU A 175 4.77 -2.62 -7.36
C GLU A 175 4.58 -1.43 -6.41
N LEU A 176 3.33 -1.12 -6.06
CA LEU A 176 3.02 -0.08 -5.09
C LEU A 176 3.62 -0.41 -3.72
N ALA A 177 3.47 -1.67 -3.26
CA ALA A 177 4.04 -2.12 -2.01
C ALA A 177 5.56 -1.99 -1.96
N ARG A 178 6.27 -2.35 -3.04
CA ARG A 178 7.73 -2.18 -3.14
C ARG A 178 8.14 -0.71 -3.08
N ARG A 179 7.42 0.17 -3.76
CA ARG A 179 7.71 1.61 -3.75
C ARG A 179 7.53 2.25 -2.38
N LEU A 180 6.63 1.71 -1.57
CA LEU A 180 6.30 2.21 -0.23
C LEU A 180 6.96 1.39 0.90
N SER A 181 7.88 0.51 0.57
CA SER A 181 8.56 -0.38 1.54
C SER A 181 9.13 0.38 2.76
N PRO A 182 9.09 -0.20 3.98
CA PRO A 182 8.42 -1.46 4.31
C PRO A 182 6.90 -1.36 4.24
N THR A 183 6.24 -2.41 3.71
CA THR A 183 4.80 -2.42 3.50
C THR A 183 4.21 -3.78 3.88
N ILE A 184 3.07 -3.77 4.56
CA ILE A 184 2.26 -4.96 4.80
C ILE A 184 1.14 -4.97 3.78
N VAL A 185 1.04 -6.05 2.98
CA VAL A 185 -0.07 -6.26 2.05
C VAL A 185 -0.95 -7.37 2.61
N ILE A 186 -2.24 -7.09 2.79
CA ILE A 186 -3.24 -8.08 3.17
C ILE A 186 -4.17 -8.31 1.99
N ILE A 187 -4.31 -9.57 1.61
CA ILE A 187 -5.25 -10.01 0.58
C ILE A 187 -6.29 -10.90 1.26
N GLU A 188 -7.54 -10.45 1.32
CA GLU A 188 -8.65 -11.27 1.84
C GLU A 188 -9.28 -12.09 0.72
N ASP A 189 -9.85 -13.23 1.12
CA ASP A 189 -10.61 -14.14 0.25
C ASP A 189 -9.88 -14.49 -1.07
N ILE A 190 -8.57 -14.73 -0.97
CA ILE A 190 -7.68 -15.02 -2.10
C ILE A 190 -8.15 -16.22 -2.94
N ASP A 191 -8.92 -17.12 -2.36
CA ASP A 191 -9.53 -18.25 -3.03
C ASP A 191 -10.59 -17.83 -4.06
N THR A 192 -11.19 -16.65 -3.90
CA THR A 192 -12.15 -16.10 -4.87
C THR A 192 -11.48 -15.61 -6.15
N LEU A 193 -10.21 -15.21 -6.10
CA LEU A 193 -9.42 -14.84 -7.29
C LEU A 193 -9.24 -16.01 -8.26
N GLY A 194 -9.33 -17.24 -7.78
CA GLY A 194 -9.25 -18.45 -8.59
C GLY A 194 -10.59 -18.92 -9.18
N GLN A 195 -11.70 -18.28 -8.88
CA GLN A 195 -13.04 -18.65 -9.34
C GLN A 195 -13.48 -17.93 -10.62
N ALA A 196 -12.55 -17.26 -11.32
CA ALA A 196 -12.82 -16.68 -12.63
C ALA A 196 -13.45 -17.72 -13.58
N GLU A 197 -14.45 -17.30 -14.36
CA GLU A 197 -15.35 -18.16 -15.13
C GLU A 197 -14.67 -19.02 -16.20
N SER A 198 -13.39 -18.79 -16.50
CA SER A 198 -12.61 -19.59 -17.45
C SER A 198 -11.33 -20.17 -16.82
N HIS A 199 -10.97 -21.40 -17.24
CA HIS A 199 -9.70 -22.02 -16.87
C HIS A 199 -8.46 -21.19 -17.27
N GLN A 200 -8.62 -20.33 -18.26
CA GLN A 200 -7.55 -19.49 -18.79
C GLN A 200 -7.25 -18.32 -17.85
N ASP A 201 -8.29 -17.69 -17.28
CA ASP A 201 -8.15 -16.59 -16.32
C ASP A 201 -7.55 -17.09 -15.00
N ARG A 202 -7.96 -18.26 -14.54
CA ARG A 202 -7.43 -18.90 -13.32
C ARG A 202 -5.91 -19.07 -13.35
N ASN A 203 -5.37 -19.50 -14.49
CA ASN A 203 -3.93 -19.66 -14.67
C ASN A 203 -3.18 -18.33 -14.66
N ILE A 204 -3.79 -17.26 -15.13
CA ILE A 204 -3.21 -15.91 -15.12
C ILE A 204 -3.06 -15.42 -13.68
N TYR A 205 -4.09 -15.51 -12.84
CA TYR A 205 -4.03 -15.07 -11.45
C TYR A 205 -3.02 -15.85 -10.62
N VAL A 206 -3.02 -17.18 -10.75
CA VAL A 206 -2.05 -18.03 -10.03
C VAL A 206 -0.63 -17.72 -10.49
N SER A 207 -0.38 -17.51 -11.78
CA SER A 207 0.95 -17.14 -12.29
C SER A 207 1.39 -15.76 -11.82
N GLN A 208 0.49 -14.79 -11.71
CA GLN A 208 0.77 -13.46 -11.19
C GLN A 208 1.14 -13.50 -9.70
N LEU A 209 0.42 -14.25 -8.87
CA LEU A 209 0.76 -14.45 -7.46
C LEU A 209 2.14 -15.07 -7.30
N HIS A 210 2.46 -16.10 -8.07
CA HIS A 210 3.77 -16.74 -8.04
C HIS A 210 4.90 -15.83 -8.53
N SER A 211 4.70 -15.10 -9.62
CA SER A 211 5.70 -14.18 -10.16
C SER A 211 5.95 -13.00 -9.23
N SER A 212 4.89 -12.47 -8.60
CA SER A 212 4.99 -11.32 -7.70
C SER A 212 5.64 -11.68 -6.35
N SER A 213 5.47 -12.92 -5.88
CA SER A 213 6.12 -13.40 -4.66
C SER A 213 7.58 -13.81 -4.86
N ASN A 214 7.98 -14.17 -6.09
CA ASN A 214 9.35 -14.58 -6.42
C ASN A 214 10.25 -13.43 -6.90
N CYS A 215 9.72 -12.23 -7.09
CA CYS A 215 10.52 -11.06 -7.47
C CYS A 215 11.18 -10.43 -6.24
N VAL A 216 12.05 -11.19 -5.60
CA VAL A 216 13.05 -10.67 -4.66
C VAL A 216 14.39 -11.20 -5.15
N GLU A 217 14.98 -10.51 -6.10
CA GLU A 217 16.42 -10.43 -6.35
C GLU A 217 16.87 -8.98 -6.20
#